data_b209b0ef5c9ee3f84a17ea0196305a64
#
_entry.id   b209b0ef5c9ee3f84a17ea0196305a64
#
_cell.length_a   1.000
_cell.length_b   1.000
_cell.length_c   1.000
_cell.angle_alpha   90.00
_cell.angle_beta   90.00
_cell.angle_gamma   90.00
#
_symmetry.space_group_name_H-M   'P 1'
#
loop_
_entity.id
_entity.type
_entity.pdbx_description
1 polymer ?
#
loop_
_entity_poly.entity_id
_entity_poly.type
_entity_poly.pdbx_seq_one_letter_code
_entity_poly.pdbx_strand_id
1 'polypeptide(L)'
;MWERIDEGFYLVGEKFEIKVSRNPISLDLNLIQTHGARVVIYKAQHKDIGDGALTDRVGVVLGVKTADCFPIFLISKFAVGVLHAGWRGSIRGIALEGLMAMYENFGVKPEEITVIFGPGICGECYEVGEEVAELFGKFAIPKGNGKYLLDLYGYNRRIFESYGVKLIVPPPACTYEDPFLFSHRRGDKGRLYNTVKMKGYASDTV
;
A
#
# COMPACT_ATOMS: atom_id res chain seq x y z
N MET A 1 -2.65 6.41 15.05
CA MET A 1 -3.14 7.44 14.09
C MET A 1 -1.97 7.92 13.27
N TRP A 2 -2.18 8.27 11.99
CA TRP A 2 -1.15 8.88 11.16
C TRP A 2 -0.70 10.22 11.74
N GLU A 3 0.61 10.44 11.79
CA GLU A 3 1.24 11.70 12.18
C GLU A 3 1.94 12.31 10.95
N ARG A 4 1.72 13.61 10.71
CA ARG A 4 2.42 14.34 9.66
C ARG A 4 3.77 14.79 10.17
N ILE A 5 4.81 14.52 9.40
CA ILE A 5 6.20 14.93 9.68
C ILE A 5 6.73 15.76 8.50
N ASP A 6 7.89 16.42 8.68
CA ASP A 6 8.48 17.34 7.67
C ASP A 6 8.69 16.70 6.29
N GLU A 7 8.90 15.40 6.22
CA GLU A 7 9.17 14.67 4.97
C GLU A 7 8.01 13.78 4.49
N GLY A 8 6.86 13.76 5.20
CA GLY A 8 5.70 12.95 4.82
C GLY A 8 4.79 12.57 5.97
N PHE A 9 4.61 11.27 6.18
CA PHE A 9 3.75 10.71 7.23
C PHE A 9 4.45 9.58 7.97
N TYR A 10 4.10 9.45 9.24
CA TYR A 10 4.59 8.41 10.12
C TYR A 10 3.42 7.77 10.89
N LEU A 11 3.50 6.47 11.08
CA LEU A 11 2.57 5.73 11.92
C LEU A 11 3.33 4.62 12.64
N VAL A 12 3.28 4.64 13.95
CA VAL A 12 3.90 3.65 14.79
C VAL A 12 2.86 2.89 15.60
N GLY A 13 2.98 1.58 15.61
CA GLY A 13 2.29 0.70 16.52
C GLY A 13 3.26 0.01 17.47
N GLU A 14 2.72 -0.83 18.33
CA GLU A 14 3.56 -1.60 19.26
C GLU A 14 4.62 -2.45 18.53
N LYS A 15 4.23 -3.10 17.42
CA LYS A 15 5.05 -4.08 16.70
C LYS A 15 5.50 -3.66 15.31
N PHE A 16 5.15 -2.47 14.88
CA PHE A 16 5.48 -2.01 13.54
C PHE A 16 5.77 -0.51 13.49
N GLU A 17 6.43 -0.12 12.43
CA GLU A 17 6.69 1.26 12.06
C GLU A 17 6.43 1.40 10.57
N ILE A 18 5.64 2.41 10.19
CA ILE A 18 5.38 2.80 8.81
C ILE A 18 5.88 4.22 8.61
N LYS A 19 6.63 4.44 7.53
CA LYS A 19 7.08 5.77 7.12
C LYS A 19 6.77 5.99 5.65
N VAL A 20 6.18 7.13 5.35
CA VAL A 20 5.99 7.68 4.00
C VAL A 20 6.89 8.89 3.88
N SER A 21 7.79 8.92 2.92
CA SER A 21 8.77 9.99 2.79
C SER A 21 8.96 10.43 1.34
N ARG A 22 9.12 11.72 1.13
CA ARG A 22 9.60 12.31 -0.13
C ARG A 22 11.07 12.04 -0.38
N ASN A 23 11.82 11.83 0.69
CA ASN A 23 13.24 11.54 0.62
C ASN A 23 13.48 10.03 0.49
N PRO A 24 14.51 9.62 -0.25
CA PRO A 24 14.89 8.22 -0.35
C PRO A 24 15.11 7.57 1.01
N ILE A 25 14.58 6.36 1.18
CA ILE A 25 14.80 5.50 2.34
C ILE A 25 15.54 4.26 1.87
N SER A 26 16.55 3.82 2.62
CA SER A 26 17.23 2.56 2.36
C SER A 26 16.29 1.39 2.59
N LEU A 27 16.22 0.48 1.62
CA LEU A 27 15.37 -0.70 1.66
C LEU A 27 16.23 -1.95 1.66
N ASP A 28 15.87 -2.94 2.48
CA ASP A 28 16.53 -4.26 2.47
C ASP A 28 16.18 -5.06 1.22
N LEU A 29 15.00 -4.80 0.63
CA LEU A 29 14.56 -5.37 -0.64
C LEU A 29 14.15 -4.26 -1.61
N ASN A 30 14.85 -4.16 -2.74
CA ASN A 30 14.47 -3.26 -3.82
C ASN A 30 13.57 -3.97 -4.82
N LEU A 31 12.29 -3.65 -4.86
CA LEU A 31 11.34 -4.18 -5.82
C LEU A 31 11.43 -3.46 -7.17
N ILE A 32 11.48 -4.26 -8.25
CA ILE A 32 11.19 -3.79 -9.60
C ILE A 32 9.68 -3.86 -9.77
N GLN A 33 8.99 -2.74 -9.53
CA GLN A 33 7.53 -2.62 -9.61
C GLN A 33 7.09 -2.60 -11.08
N THR A 34 6.16 -3.47 -11.43
CA THR A 34 5.65 -3.65 -12.80
C THR A 34 4.16 -3.32 -12.93
N HIS A 35 3.55 -2.79 -11.87
CA HIS A 35 2.09 -2.62 -11.74
C HIS A 35 1.34 -3.95 -11.89
N GLY A 36 1.96 -5.04 -11.42
CA GLY A 36 1.42 -6.39 -11.35
C GLY A 36 0.75 -6.70 -10.02
N ALA A 37 0.63 -8.00 -9.73
CA ALA A 37 0.08 -8.50 -8.46
C ALA A 37 1.04 -9.45 -7.71
N ARG A 38 2.28 -9.62 -8.20
CA ARG A 38 3.23 -10.52 -7.54
C ARG A 38 3.70 -9.95 -6.21
N VAL A 39 3.53 -10.76 -5.15
CA VAL A 39 4.00 -10.48 -3.79
C VAL A 39 5.22 -11.35 -3.49
N VAL A 40 6.29 -10.73 -3.03
CA VAL A 40 7.60 -11.35 -2.75
C VAL A 40 7.73 -11.62 -1.26
N ILE A 41 8.14 -12.82 -0.88
CA ILE A 41 8.54 -13.11 0.50
C ILE A 41 10.03 -12.80 0.65
N TYR A 42 10.37 -11.93 1.60
CA TYR A 42 11.75 -11.55 1.85
C TYR A 42 12.55 -12.71 2.46
N LYS A 43 13.60 -13.13 1.75
CA LYS A 43 14.53 -14.21 2.15
C LYS A 43 15.99 -13.74 2.21
N ALA A 44 16.22 -12.44 2.46
CA ALA A 44 17.51 -11.75 2.43
C ALA A 44 18.06 -11.49 1.01
N GLN A 45 17.23 -11.57 -0.04
CA GLN A 45 17.58 -11.06 -1.36
C GLN A 45 17.52 -9.53 -1.39
N HIS A 46 18.46 -8.89 -2.10
CA HIS A 46 18.51 -7.42 -2.19
C HIS A 46 17.60 -6.84 -3.28
N LYS A 47 17.16 -7.66 -4.24
CA LYS A 47 16.36 -7.22 -5.38
C LYS A 47 15.46 -8.35 -5.87
N ASP A 48 14.23 -8.02 -6.26
CA ASP A 48 13.30 -8.94 -6.92
C ASP A 48 12.29 -8.17 -7.79
N ILE A 49 11.56 -8.88 -8.65
CA ILE A 49 10.44 -8.31 -9.42
C ILE A 49 9.16 -8.56 -8.65
N GLY A 50 8.40 -7.50 -8.37
CA GLY A 50 7.13 -7.60 -7.67
C GLY A 50 6.55 -6.24 -7.33
N ASP A 51 5.28 -6.25 -6.96
CA ASP A 51 4.53 -5.07 -6.56
C ASP A 51 4.08 -5.15 -5.08
N GLY A 52 4.56 -6.14 -4.35
CA GLY A 52 4.41 -6.27 -2.92
C GLY A 52 5.53 -7.09 -2.30
N ALA A 53 5.76 -6.91 -1.02
CA ALA A 53 6.71 -7.70 -0.24
C ALA A 53 6.23 -7.92 1.19
N LEU A 54 6.51 -9.10 1.73
CA LEU A 54 6.18 -9.51 3.11
C LEU A 54 7.42 -10.05 3.83
N THR A 55 7.44 -9.90 5.16
CA THR A 55 8.47 -10.47 6.02
C THR A 55 7.94 -10.73 7.44
N ASP A 56 8.49 -11.75 8.09
CA ASP A 56 8.38 -12.03 9.53
C ASP A 56 9.63 -11.58 10.32
N ARG A 57 10.62 -11.02 9.63
CA ARG A 57 11.91 -10.66 10.24
C ARG A 57 11.86 -9.26 10.85
N VAL A 58 12.21 -9.19 12.13
CA VAL A 58 12.36 -7.94 12.87
C VAL A 58 13.48 -7.09 12.27
N GLY A 59 13.25 -5.79 12.20
CA GLY A 59 14.24 -4.80 11.75
C GLY A 59 14.34 -4.65 10.24
N VAL A 60 13.83 -5.59 9.44
CA VAL A 60 13.83 -5.51 7.98
C VAL A 60 12.91 -4.38 7.49
N VAL A 61 13.44 -3.53 6.61
CA VAL A 61 12.72 -2.42 6.00
C VAL A 61 12.27 -2.81 4.58
N LEU A 62 10.98 -3.10 4.43
CA LEU A 62 10.35 -3.30 3.13
C LEU A 62 9.72 -2.00 2.64
N GLY A 63 9.66 -1.82 1.32
CA GLY A 63 9.05 -0.60 0.79
C GLY A 63 8.64 -0.68 -0.67
N VAL A 64 7.68 0.18 -1.03
CA VAL A 64 7.26 0.45 -2.41
C VAL A 64 7.33 1.94 -2.70
N LYS A 65 7.49 2.29 -3.98
CA LYS A 65 7.53 3.67 -4.46
C LYS A 65 6.20 3.99 -5.14
N THR A 66 5.58 5.11 -4.75
CA THR A 66 4.30 5.54 -5.33
C THR A 66 4.29 7.02 -5.68
N ALA A 67 3.38 7.38 -6.57
CA ALA A 67 2.84 8.71 -6.79
C ALA A 67 1.44 8.47 -7.38
N ASP A 68 0.41 8.63 -6.56
CA ASP A 68 -1.02 8.35 -6.75
C ASP A 68 -1.47 6.91 -6.46
N CYS A 69 -0.72 5.87 -6.85
CA CYS A 69 -1.03 4.49 -6.46
C CYS A 69 -1.02 4.36 -4.93
N PHE A 70 -1.92 3.57 -4.36
CA PHE A 70 -1.95 3.35 -2.91
C PHE A 70 -0.83 2.39 -2.47
N PRO A 71 0.02 2.79 -1.52
CA PRO A 71 0.74 1.82 -0.71
C PRO A 71 -0.25 1.24 0.31
N ILE A 72 -0.33 -0.08 0.37
CA ILE A 72 -1.20 -0.79 1.32
C ILE A 72 -0.31 -1.62 2.24
N PHE A 73 -0.39 -1.35 3.53
CA PHE A 73 0.39 -2.08 4.52
C PHE A 73 -0.48 -3.16 5.17
N LEU A 74 0.08 -4.37 5.23
CA LEU A 74 -0.51 -5.52 5.91
C LEU A 74 0.25 -5.73 7.22
N ILE A 75 -0.45 -5.64 8.34
CA ILE A 75 0.14 -5.72 9.67
C ILE A 75 -0.52 -6.84 10.45
N SER A 76 0.28 -7.75 10.97
CA SER A 76 -0.16 -8.77 11.90
C SER A 76 0.81 -8.90 13.09
N LYS A 77 0.50 -9.81 14.00
CA LYS A 77 1.41 -10.14 15.11
C LYS A 77 2.70 -10.81 14.64
N PHE A 78 2.66 -11.52 13.51
CA PHE A 78 3.71 -12.44 13.07
C PHE A 78 4.46 -11.98 11.82
N ALA A 79 3.85 -11.13 11.01
CA ALA A 79 4.44 -10.65 9.77
C ALA A 79 3.92 -9.27 9.42
N VAL A 80 4.71 -8.54 8.63
CA VAL A 80 4.33 -7.26 8.04
C VAL A 80 4.60 -7.26 6.54
N GLY A 81 3.90 -6.39 5.82
CA GLY A 81 4.13 -6.24 4.39
C GLY A 81 3.65 -4.92 3.82
N VAL A 82 4.02 -4.67 2.58
CA VAL A 82 3.58 -3.51 1.81
C VAL A 82 3.27 -3.93 0.37
N LEU A 83 2.16 -3.40 -0.17
CA LEU A 83 1.69 -3.64 -1.54
C LEU A 83 1.63 -2.32 -2.29
N HIS A 84 1.92 -2.35 -3.59
CA HIS A 84 1.76 -1.25 -4.53
C HIS A 84 0.45 -1.45 -5.32
N ALA A 85 -0.60 -0.74 -4.96
CA ALA A 85 -1.93 -0.86 -5.55
C ALA A 85 -2.26 0.33 -6.48
N GLY A 86 -1.76 0.28 -7.70
CA GLY A 86 -2.28 1.06 -8.81
C GLY A 86 -3.47 0.35 -9.47
N TRP A 87 -4.19 0.98 -10.41
CA TRP A 87 -5.37 0.38 -11.03
C TRP A 87 -5.08 -0.99 -11.69
N ARG A 88 -3.93 -1.14 -12.35
CA ARG A 88 -3.53 -2.40 -12.98
C ARG A 88 -3.28 -3.50 -11.95
N GLY A 89 -2.56 -3.20 -10.87
CA GLY A 89 -2.30 -4.14 -9.78
C GLY A 89 -3.59 -4.52 -9.05
N SER A 90 -4.48 -3.55 -8.81
CA SER A 90 -5.77 -3.78 -8.14
C SER A 90 -6.68 -4.73 -8.93
N ILE A 91 -6.82 -4.51 -10.25
CA ILE A 91 -7.61 -5.41 -11.13
C ILE A 91 -6.97 -6.81 -11.24
N ARG A 92 -5.65 -6.90 -11.14
CA ARG A 92 -4.91 -8.18 -11.13
C ARG A 92 -4.93 -8.87 -9.78
N GLY A 93 -5.55 -8.27 -8.76
CA GLY A 93 -5.77 -8.90 -7.47
C GLY A 93 -4.64 -8.71 -6.45
N ILE A 94 -3.83 -7.65 -6.52
CA ILE A 94 -2.71 -7.43 -5.57
C ILE A 94 -3.15 -7.50 -4.10
N ALA A 95 -4.36 -7.03 -3.77
CA ALA A 95 -4.92 -7.09 -2.43
C ALA A 95 -5.17 -8.54 -1.98
N LEU A 96 -5.74 -9.37 -2.85
CA LEU A 96 -5.98 -10.80 -2.59
C LEU A 96 -4.66 -11.57 -2.49
N GLU A 97 -3.73 -11.34 -3.43
CA GLU A 97 -2.41 -11.95 -3.41
C GLU A 97 -1.66 -11.64 -2.11
N GLY A 98 -1.79 -10.42 -1.59
CA GLY A 98 -1.23 -10.05 -0.30
C GLY A 98 -1.81 -10.86 0.86
N LEU A 99 -3.15 -11.04 0.90
CA LEU A 99 -3.81 -11.86 1.93
C LEU A 99 -3.43 -13.34 1.81
N MET A 100 -3.41 -13.89 0.60
CA MET A 100 -3.01 -15.27 0.35
C MET A 100 -1.55 -15.51 0.77
N ALA A 101 -0.66 -14.60 0.40
CA ALA A 101 0.74 -14.70 0.77
C ALA A 101 0.97 -14.61 2.30
N MET A 102 0.18 -13.79 3.02
CA MET A 102 0.19 -13.75 4.49
C MET A 102 -0.25 -15.10 5.09
N TYR A 103 -1.31 -15.69 4.54
CA TYR A 103 -1.81 -16.98 5.01
C TYR A 103 -0.86 -18.13 4.70
N GLU A 104 -0.44 -18.27 3.45
CA GLU A 104 0.38 -19.40 2.97
C GLU A 104 1.79 -19.43 3.58
N ASN A 105 2.39 -18.27 3.82
CA ASN A 105 3.78 -18.21 4.29
C ASN A 105 3.93 -18.01 5.80
N PHE A 106 2.91 -17.43 6.46
CA PHE A 106 3.01 -17.08 7.89
C PHE A 106 1.83 -17.62 8.72
N GLY A 107 0.84 -18.30 8.09
CA GLY A 107 -0.35 -18.81 8.75
C GLY A 107 -1.31 -17.72 9.26
N VAL A 108 -1.13 -16.48 8.81
CA VAL A 108 -1.92 -15.33 9.28
C VAL A 108 -3.25 -15.26 8.53
N LYS A 109 -4.35 -15.34 9.25
CA LYS A 109 -5.68 -15.26 8.68
C LYS A 109 -6.10 -13.79 8.44
N PRO A 110 -7.01 -13.52 7.48
CA PRO A 110 -7.46 -12.16 7.17
C PRO A 110 -7.99 -11.38 8.37
N GLU A 111 -8.71 -12.03 9.29
CA GLU A 111 -9.24 -11.40 10.51
C GLU A 111 -8.17 -10.98 11.53
N GLU A 112 -6.94 -11.47 11.37
CA GLU A 112 -5.77 -11.14 12.20
C GLU A 112 -4.92 -10.02 11.59
N ILE A 113 -5.29 -9.56 10.36
CA ILE A 113 -4.56 -8.52 9.63
C ILE A 113 -5.23 -7.16 9.87
N THR A 114 -4.43 -6.19 10.26
CA THR A 114 -4.78 -4.78 10.12
C THR A 114 -4.27 -4.28 8.79
N VAL A 115 -5.16 -3.77 7.95
CA VAL A 115 -4.83 -3.15 6.67
C VAL A 115 -4.74 -1.64 6.85
N ILE A 116 -3.63 -1.04 6.43
CA ILE A 116 -3.41 0.40 6.56
C ILE A 116 -3.10 0.95 5.17
N PHE A 117 -3.90 1.91 4.70
CA PHE A 117 -3.62 2.61 3.45
C PHE A 117 -2.75 3.84 3.71
N GLY A 118 -1.65 3.97 2.97
CA GLY A 118 -0.91 5.22 2.91
C GLY A 118 -1.51 6.20 1.90
N PRO A 119 -0.90 7.38 1.70
CA PRO A 119 -1.43 8.40 0.78
C PRO A 119 -1.50 7.90 -0.66
N GLY A 120 -2.59 8.22 -1.32
CA GLY A 120 -2.87 7.90 -2.72
C GLY A 120 -3.83 8.92 -3.32
N ILE A 121 -4.16 8.80 -4.61
CA ILE A 121 -5.10 9.71 -5.25
C ILE A 121 -6.53 9.36 -4.85
N CYS A 122 -7.31 10.33 -4.37
CA CYS A 122 -8.71 10.12 -3.99
C CYS A 122 -9.62 9.94 -5.20
N GLY A 123 -10.82 9.38 -4.98
CA GLY A 123 -11.78 9.11 -6.04
C GLY A 123 -12.23 10.37 -6.78
N GLU A 124 -12.36 11.50 -6.09
CA GLU A 124 -12.75 12.77 -6.66
C GLU A 124 -11.70 13.38 -7.60
N CYS A 125 -10.44 12.98 -7.45
CA CYS A 125 -9.33 13.47 -8.27
C CYS A 125 -8.86 12.46 -9.34
N TYR A 126 -9.28 11.19 -9.24
CA TYR A 126 -8.78 10.14 -10.12
C TYR A 126 -9.64 9.95 -11.36
N GLU A 127 -9.50 10.86 -12.34
CA GLU A 127 -10.17 10.75 -13.63
C GLU A 127 -9.50 9.66 -14.49
N VAL A 128 -10.33 8.78 -15.09
CA VAL A 128 -9.93 7.69 -15.99
C VAL A 128 -10.81 7.67 -17.23
N GLY A 129 -10.36 6.97 -18.28
CA GLY A 129 -11.16 6.70 -19.47
C GLY A 129 -12.11 5.50 -19.26
N GLU A 130 -12.99 5.31 -20.25
CA GLU A 130 -14.01 4.26 -20.24
C GLU A 130 -13.38 2.86 -20.14
N GLU A 131 -12.26 2.63 -20.85
CA GLU A 131 -11.52 1.38 -20.85
C GLU A 131 -11.00 0.92 -19.48
N VAL A 132 -10.75 1.88 -18.59
CA VAL A 132 -10.41 1.58 -17.19
C VAL A 132 -11.67 1.46 -16.34
N ALA A 133 -12.64 2.36 -16.55
CA ALA A 133 -13.87 2.42 -15.77
C ALA A 133 -14.68 1.12 -15.83
N GLU A 134 -14.79 0.50 -17.01
CA GLU A 134 -15.49 -0.77 -17.21
C GLU A 134 -14.97 -1.90 -16.31
N LEU A 135 -13.65 -1.91 -16.02
CA LEU A 135 -13.02 -2.92 -15.17
C LEU A 135 -13.42 -2.79 -13.69
N PHE A 136 -13.85 -1.60 -13.26
CA PHE A 136 -14.11 -1.30 -11.85
C PHE A 136 -15.60 -1.21 -11.51
N GLY A 137 -16.50 -1.24 -12.52
CA GLY A 137 -17.95 -1.22 -12.33
C GLY A 137 -18.39 -0.05 -11.44
N LYS A 138 -19.10 -0.32 -10.38
CA LYS A 138 -19.68 0.70 -9.48
C LYS A 138 -18.66 1.62 -8.80
N PHE A 139 -17.38 1.29 -8.83
CA PHE A 139 -16.31 2.13 -8.26
C PHE A 139 -15.81 3.18 -9.24
N ALA A 140 -16.30 3.20 -10.47
CA ALA A 140 -16.04 4.23 -11.47
C ALA A 140 -17.35 4.98 -11.79
N ILE A 141 -17.45 6.23 -11.39
CA ILE A 141 -18.64 7.06 -11.52
C ILE A 141 -18.51 7.96 -12.76
N PRO A 142 -19.50 7.99 -13.68
CA PRO A 142 -19.44 8.87 -14.84
C PRO A 142 -19.28 10.36 -14.47
N LYS A 143 -18.33 11.01 -15.12
CA LYS A 143 -18.08 12.46 -14.98
C LYS A 143 -18.59 13.27 -16.18
N GLY A 144 -18.83 12.60 -17.29
CA GLY A 144 -19.19 13.21 -18.58
C GLY A 144 -18.06 13.12 -19.60
N ASN A 145 -18.38 13.33 -20.88
CA ASN A 145 -17.42 13.32 -21.99
C ASN A 145 -16.53 12.07 -22.06
N GLY A 146 -17.08 10.88 -21.75
CA GLY A 146 -16.32 9.60 -21.75
C GLY A 146 -15.31 9.50 -20.63
N LYS A 147 -15.41 10.34 -19.58
CA LYS A 147 -14.55 10.34 -18.40
C LYS A 147 -15.31 9.84 -17.18
N TYR A 148 -14.57 9.23 -16.26
CA TYR A 148 -15.06 8.65 -15.03
C TYR A 148 -14.16 9.02 -13.85
N LEU A 149 -14.72 9.09 -12.66
CA LEU A 149 -13.99 9.23 -11.40
C LEU A 149 -13.88 7.84 -10.76
N LEU A 150 -12.65 7.36 -10.55
CA LEU A 150 -12.38 6.02 -10.03
C LEU A 150 -12.06 6.07 -8.53
N ASP A 151 -12.89 5.44 -7.72
CA ASP A 151 -12.61 5.17 -6.30
C ASP A 151 -11.75 3.89 -6.15
N LEU A 152 -10.44 4.05 -6.37
CA LEU A 152 -9.47 2.96 -6.25
C LEU A 152 -9.29 2.50 -4.79
N TYR A 153 -9.44 3.43 -3.82
CA TYR A 153 -9.44 3.09 -2.40
C TYR A 153 -10.61 2.20 -2.04
N GLY A 154 -11.84 2.62 -2.37
CA GLY A 154 -13.05 1.86 -2.10
C GLY A 154 -13.05 0.48 -2.74
N TYR A 155 -12.51 0.35 -3.96
CA TYR A 155 -12.36 -0.94 -4.63
C TYR A 155 -11.46 -1.90 -3.84
N ASN A 156 -10.23 -1.49 -3.49
CA ASN A 156 -9.31 -2.36 -2.75
C ASN A 156 -9.82 -2.63 -1.32
N ARG A 157 -10.37 -1.63 -0.64
CA ARG A 157 -11.01 -1.77 0.67
C ARG A 157 -12.09 -2.85 0.64
N ARG A 158 -12.96 -2.84 -0.38
CA ARG A 158 -14.03 -3.84 -0.53
C ARG A 158 -13.50 -5.25 -0.65
N ILE A 159 -12.36 -5.45 -1.34
CA ILE A 159 -11.72 -6.77 -1.41
C ILE A 159 -11.33 -7.23 -0.01
N PHE A 160 -10.59 -6.44 0.77
CA PHE A 160 -10.19 -6.79 2.12
C PHE A 160 -11.38 -7.11 3.03
N GLU A 161 -12.43 -6.29 2.99
CA GLU A 161 -13.68 -6.52 3.75
C GLU A 161 -14.33 -7.85 3.38
N SER A 162 -14.37 -8.20 2.08
CA SER A 162 -15.01 -9.43 1.60
C SER A 162 -14.29 -10.70 2.03
N TYR A 163 -13.00 -10.61 2.33
CA TYR A 163 -12.18 -11.71 2.86
C TYR A 163 -12.06 -11.72 4.39
N GLY A 164 -12.77 -10.84 5.09
CA GLY A 164 -12.90 -10.88 6.55
C GLY A 164 -11.90 -10.01 7.33
N VAL A 165 -11.17 -9.11 6.66
CA VAL A 165 -10.36 -8.10 7.35
C VAL A 165 -11.28 -7.17 8.13
N LYS A 166 -11.05 -7.03 9.44
CA LYS A 166 -11.92 -6.27 10.35
C LYS A 166 -11.47 -4.83 10.58
N LEU A 167 -10.16 -4.60 10.54
CA LEU A 167 -9.59 -3.28 10.80
C LEU A 167 -8.86 -2.76 9.55
N ILE A 168 -9.44 -1.70 8.98
CA ILE A 168 -8.90 -1.00 7.80
C ILE A 168 -8.76 0.47 8.14
N VAL A 169 -7.51 0.96 8.12
CA VAL A 169 -7.18 2.37 8.37
C VAL A 169 -7.15 3.09 7.01
N PRO A 170 -7.95 4.17 6.85
CA PRO A 170 -8.01 4.91 5.60
C PRO A 170 -6.72 5.69 5.31
N PRO A 171 -6.50 6.13 4.04
CA PRO A 171 -5.36 6.96 3.68
C PRO A 171 -5.39 8.30 4.40
N PRO A 172 -4.22 8.85 4.80
CA PRO A 172 -4.14 10.11 5.54
C PRO A 172 -4.36 11.35 4.66
N ALA A 173 -4.13 11.25 3.35
CA ALA A 173 -4.21 12.37 2.42
C ALA A 173 -4.36 11.90 0.96
N CYS A 174 -4.94 12.77 0.13
CA CYS A 174 -4.92 12.65 -1.32
C CYS A 174 -3.61 13.23 -1.88
N THR A 175 -2.88 12.44 -2.67
CA THR A 175 -1.60 12.87 -3.26
C THR A 175 -1.77 13.99 -4.27
N TYR A 176 -2.90 14.06 -4.96
CA TYR A 176 -3.18 15.10 -5.95
C TYR A 176 -3.51 16.45 -5.30
N GLU A 177 -4.25 16.45 -4.20
CA GLU A 177 -4.67 17.64 -3.49
C GLU A 177 -3.57 18.21 -2.57
N ASP A 178 -2.77 17.33 -1.97
CA ASP A 178 -1.69 17.75 -1.08
C ASP A 178 -0.42 18.10 -1.89
N PRO A 179 -0.06 19.37 -2.03
CA PRO A 179 1.09 19.80 -2.85
C PRO A 179 2.43 19.35 -2.27
N PHE A 180 2.44 18.93 -1.02
CA PHE A 180 3.64 18.39 -0.38
C PHE A 180 3.92 16.95 -0.84
N LEU A 181 2.92 16.18 -1.27
CA LEU A 181 3.08 14.81 -1.74
C LEU A 181 3.35 14.77 -3.26
N PHE A 182 4.07 13.77 -3.73
CA PHE A 182 4.25 13.57 -5.16
C PHE A 182 3.01 12.95 -5.79
N SER A 183 2.53 13.57 -6.88
CA SER A 183 1.42 13.07 -7.71
C SER A 183 1.86 12.97 -9.18
N HIS A 184 1.75 11.78 -9.74
CA HIS A 184 1.97 11.56 -11.17
C HIS A 184 0.90 12.29 -12.01
N ARG A 185 -0.34 12.31 -11.55
CA ARG A 185 -1.46 13.00 -12.20
C ARG A 185 -1.25 14.51 -12.28
N ARG A 186 -0.59 15.10 -11.27
CA ARG A 186 -0.20 16.51 -11.26
C ARG A 186 1.04 16.80 -12.13
N GLY A 187 1.77 15.76 -12.57
CA GLY A 187 2.96 15.88 -13.40
C GLY A 187 4.28 15.81 -12.63
N ASP A 188 4.26 15.49 -11.34
CA ASP A 188 5.47 15.38 -10.52
C ASP A 188 6.33 14.17 -10.95
N LYS A 189 7.65 14.38 -11.00
CA LYS A 189 8.60 13.31 -11.36
C LYS A 189 9.08 12.49 -10.16
N GLY A 190 8.90 13.00 -8.94
CA GLY A 190 9.30 12.32 -7.72
C GLY A 190 8.42 11.11 -7.38
N ARG A 191 8.88 10.34 -6.40
CA ARG A 191 8.13 9.21 -5.83
C ARG A 191 8.22 9.25 -4.32
N LEU A 192 7.11 8.88 -3.65
CA LEU A 192 7.07 8.65 -2.23
C LEU A 192 7.66 7.28 -1.92
N TYR A 193 8.54 7.20 -0.94
CA TYR A 193 9.02 5.96 -0.36
C TYR A 193 8.09 5.56 0.77
N ASN A 194 7.39 4.45 0.61
CA ASN A 194 6.40 3.95 1.56
C ASN A 194 6.94 2.67 2.19
N THR A 195 7.36 2.74 3.43
CA THR A 195 8.10 1.66 4.10
C THR A 195 7.35 1.11 5.30
N VAL A 196 7.57 -0.17 5.57
CA VAL A 196 7.13 -0.86 6.77
C VAL A 196 8.30 -1.63 7.35
N LYS A 197 8.38 -1.63 8.68
CA LYS A 197 9.36 -2.39 9.45
C LYS A 197 8.67 -3.04 10.65
N MET A 198 8.94 -4.33 10.87
CA MET A 198 8.53 -5.03 12.06
C MET A 198 9.47 -4.67 13.21
N LYS A 199 8.91 -4.28 14.36
CA LYS A 199 9.66 -3.98 15.58
C LYS A 199 9.83 -5.24 16.42
N GLY A 200 11.01 -5.41 17.03
CA GLY A 200 11.22 -6.39 18.10
C GLY A 200 10.38 -6.03 19.33
N TYR A 201 10.12 -7.02 20.16
CA TYR A 201 9.67 -6.72 21.50
C TYR A 201 10.73 -5.87 22.18
N ALA A 202 10.33 -4.80 22.87
CA ALA A 202 11.19 -4.25 23.88
C ALA A 202 11.45 -5.40 24.86
N SER A 203 12.66 -5.95 24.86
CA SER A 203 13.06 -6.88 25.91
C SER A 203 12.89 -6.08 27.20
N ASP A 204 12.05 -6.58 28.10
CA ASP A 204 12.09 -6.14 29.49
C ASP A 204 13.54 -6.26 29.91
N THR A 205 14.20 -5.12 29.98
CA THR A 205 15.52 -5.01 30.60
C THR A 205 15.29 -5.30 32.08
N VAL A 206 15.58 -6.56 32.45
CA VAL A 206 15.70 -6.98 33.84
C VAL A 206 16.84 -6.23 34.50
#